data_f7926a76d9eff48d54814fa426f2c145
#
_entry.id   f7926a76d9eff48d54814fa426f2c145
#
_cell.length_a   1.000
_cell.length_b   1.000
_cell.length_c   1.000
_cell.angle_alpha   90.00
_cell.angle_beta   90.00
_cell.angle_gamma   90.00
#
_symmetry.space_group_name_H-M   'P 1'
#
loop_
_entity.id
_entity.type
_entity.pdbx_description
1 polymer ?
#
loop_
_entity_poly.entity_id
_entity_poly.type
_entity_poly.pdbx_seq_one_letter_code
_entity_poly.pdbx_strand_id
1 'polypeptide(L)'
;MKKLWSVVVLSSLSAFACRPADSSSQDMSDPVVDMATPPAAMTTSIRELNSPQNTIKVGTRIKVSGVVTSPLRWVTSDDNAGYCYYRVHIVQTDPAPATLQDGILLTLSLRTTMWTDGSMTTQCRDRAKSDTVAMAMDALMPGQQVEIEGSYDTRANCGGTTRQINMFGGKIVSQGMAVNPPTPVDADPTQYLTATGSPKVLAKVFADNQGALVRFSNVKSYGRNMTFQDFSVSPTGAAPGALIGTNYLRAQGSFTSLADGTTYKSVTGIVLADFCGGIWPRTKDDLVQ
;
A
#
# COMPACT_ATOMS: atom_id res chain seq x y z
N MET A 1 -53.35 21.78 21.66
CA MET A 1 -52.82 21.69 23.06
C MET A 1 -51.40 21.16 22.99
N LYS A 2 -50.42 22.08 23.08
CA LYS A 2 -48.99 21.77 23.02
C LYS A 2 -48.45 21.60 24.45
N LYS A 3 -47.93 20.44 24.82
CA LYS A 3 -47.23 20.26 26.10
C LYS A 3 -45.71 20.41 25.86
N LEU A 4 -45.17 21.50 26.40
CA LEU A 4 -43.71 21.67 26.59
C LEU A 4 -43.25 20.80 27.76
N TRP A 5 -42.17 20.06 27.52
CA TRP A 5 -41.42 19.43 28.63
C TRP A 5 -40.07 20.16 28.74
N SER A 6 -39.87 20.84 29.85
CA SER A 6 -38.59 21.45 30.21
C SER A 6 -37.73 20.39 30.87
N VAL A 7 -36.52 20.16 30.33
CA VAL A 7 -35.49 19.36 30.96
C VAL A 7 -34.52 20.29 31.66
N VAL A 8 -34.44 20.15 32.96
CA VAL A 8 -33.48 20.85 33.83
C VAL A 8 -32.21 20.02 33.86
N VAL A 9 -31.09 20.58 33.37
CA VAL A 9 -29.75 19.99 33.48
C VAL A 9 -29.07 20.60 34.71
N LEU A 10 -28.86 19.79 35.74
CA LEU A 10 -28.01 20.14 36.88
C LEU A 10 -26.54 19.94 36.50
N SER A 11 -25.81 21.05 36.49
CA SER A 11 -24.35 21.06 36.34
C SER A 11 -23.71 20.94 37.71
N SER A 12 -23.03 19.83 38.00
CA SER A 12 -22.20 19.68 39.18
C SER A 12 -20.78 20.21 38.89
N LEU A 13 -20.44 21.35 39.51
CA LEU A 13 -19.07 21.86 39.58
C LEU A 13 -18.26 21.02 40.58
N SER A 14 -17.28 20.29 40.10
CA SER A 14 -16.25 19.67 40.92
C SER A 14 -15.06 20.63 41.03
N ALA A 15 -14.86 21.21 42.20
CA ALA A 15 -13.70 22.03 42.52
C ALA A 15 -12.46 21.12 42.71
N PHE A 16 -11.49 21.22 41.83
CA PHE A 16 -10.16 20.66 42.03
C PHE A 16 -9.32 21.63 42.85
N ALA A 17 -9.03 21.24 44.09
CA ALA A 17 -8.08 21.95 44.94
C ALA A 17 -6.65 21.71 44.43
N CYS A 18 -5.96 22.81 44.09
CA CYS A 18 -4.53 22.79 43.83
C CYS A 18 -3.77 22.55 45.14
N ARG A 19 -3.02 21.46 45.25
CA ARG A 19 -1.97 21.28 46.25
C ARG A 19 -0.69 21.99 45.79
N PRO A 20 -0.01 22.73 46.68
CA PRO A 20 1.32 23.27 46.34
C PRO A 20 2.33 22.12 46.22
N ALA A 21 3.15 22.16 45.15
CA ALA A 21 4.23 21.22 44.94
C ALA A 21 5.37 21.52 45.93
N ASP A 22 5.75 20.56 46.75
CA ASP A 22 7.00 20.57 47.48
C ASP A 22 8.18 20.53 46.50
N SER A 23 8.99 21.55 46.54
CA SER A 23 10.25 21.64 45.81
C SER A 23 11.34 20.83 46.53
N SER A 24 11.34 19.51 46.37
CA SER A 24 12.52 18.72 46.63
C SER A 24 13.33 18.65 45.31
N SER A 25 14.50 19.28 45.31
CA SER A 25 15.50 19.16 44.29
C SER A 25 15.99 17.71 44.24
N GLN A 26 15.32 16.85 43.46
CA GLN A 26 15.88 15.58 43.09
C GLN A 26 16.91 15.84 41.99
N ASP A 27 18.13 15.45 42.31
CA ASP A 27 19.26 15.34 41.41
C ASP A 27 18.83 14.42 40.22
N MET A 28 18.43 15.06 39.11
CA MET A 28 18.08 14.37 37.88
C MET A 28 19.39 14.08 37.13
N SER A 29 20.18 13.15 37.66
CA SER A 29 21.02 12.35 36.79
C SER A 29 20.05 11.41 36.02
N ASP A 30 19.56 11.90 34.86
CA ASP A 30 18.83 11.06 33.94
C ASP A 30 19.65 9.79 33.72
N PRO A 31 19.11 8.60 33.97
CA PRO A 31 19.77 7.41 33.54
C PRO A 31 19.96 7.55 32.03
N VAL A 32 21.22 7.55 31.59
CA VAL A 32 21.54 7.42 30.17
C VAL A 32 20.79 6.16 29.74
N VAL A 33 19.63 6.35 29.09
CA VAL A 33 18.91 5.25 28.47
C VAL A 33 19.89 4.73 27.44
N ASP A 34 20.53 3.62 27.79
CA ASP A 34 21.36 2.87 26.87
C ASP A 34 20.45 2.59 25.67
N MET A 35 20.64 3.36 24.61
CA MET A 35 19.93 3.15 23.36
C MET A 35 20.48 1.85 22.80
N ALA A 36 19.97 0.75 23.35
CA ALA A 36 20.32 -0.59 22.91
C ALA A 36 20.28 -0.61 21.39
N THR A 37 21.39 -0.97 20.79
CA THR A 37 21.49 -1.11 19.33
C THR A 37 20.27 -1.91 18.85
N PRO A 38 19.47 -1.37 17.93
CA PRO A 38 18.28 -2.08 17.47
C PRO A 38 18.66 -3.51 17.07
N PRO A 39 17.85 -4.50 17.42
CA PRO A 39 18.17 -5.89 17.07
C PRO A 39 18.42 -6.01 15.57
N ALA A 40 19.41 -6.81 15.18
CA ALA A 40 19.74 -7.04 13.78
C ALA A 40 18.51 -7.52 13.01
N ALA A 41 18.31 -7.00 11.80
CA ALA A 41 17.22 -7.41 10.97
C ALA A 41 17.37 -8.88 10.54
N MET A 42 16.30 -9.65 10.67
CA MET A 42 16.25 -11.05 10.22
C MET A 42 16.17 -11.09 8.70
N THR A 43 17.12 -11.74 8.04
CA THR A 43 17.03 -11.98 6.60
C THR A 43 15.96 -13.03 6.30
N THR A 44 15.04 -12.71 5.42
CA THR A 44 13.96 -13.60 4.98
C THR A 44 13.61 -13.32 3.52
N SER A 45 12.78 -14.15 2.91
CA SER A 45 12.29 -13.96 1.55
C SER A 45 10.89 -13.35 1.55
N ILE A 46 10.52 -12.65 0.47
CA ILE A 46 9.14 -12.15 0.30
C ILE A 46 8.16 -13.32 0.24
N ARG A 47 8.53 -14.41 -0.41
CA ARG A 47 7.73 -15.65 -0.50
C ARG A 47 7.44 -16.24 0.88
N GLU A 48 8.43 -16.25 1.76
CA GLU A 48 8.26 -16.71 3.14
C GLU A 48 7.31 -15.80 3.93
N LEU A 49 7.45 -14.47 3.79
CA LEU A 49 6.54 -13.50 4.42
C LEU A 49 5.08 -13.70 3.97
N ASN A 50 4.87 -14.06 2.71
CA ASN A 50 3.54 -14.28 2.14
C ASN A 50 3.02 -15.70 2.30
N SER A 51 3.83 -16.63 2.81
CA SER A 51 3.41 -18.01 3.05
C SER A 51 2.25 -18.05 4.06
N PRO A 52 1.25 -18.91 3.84
CA PRO A 52 0.23 -19.22 4.85
C PRO A 52 0.81 -19.77 6.16
N GLN A 53 2.01 -20.36 6.10
CA GLN A 53 2.75 -20.92 7.25
C GLN A 53 3.69 -19.90 7.89
N ASN A 54 3.66 -18.62 7.46
CA ASN A 54 4.51 -17.58 8.03
C ASN A 54 4.32 -17.46 9.55
N THR A 55 5.39 -17.61 10.30
CA THR A 55 5.43 -17.49 11.78
C THR A 55 6.07 -16.20 12.25
N ILE A 56 6.53 -15.35 11.33
CA ILE A 56 7.18 -14.08 11.65
C ILE A 56 6.14 -13.13 12.25
N LYS A 57 6.43 -12.63 13.44
CA LYS A 57 5.51 -11.75 14.16
C LYS A 57 5.50 -10.34 13.57
N VAL A 58 4.34 -9.69 13.57
CA VAL A 58 4.21 -8.26 13.26
C VAL A 58 5.15 -7.46 14.16
N GLY A 59 5.84 -6.47 13.59
CA GLY A 59 6.85 -5.66 14.26
C GLY A 59 8.28 -6.23 14.19
N THR A 60 8.46 -7.50 13.75
CA THR A 60 9.81 -8.05 13.57
C THR A 60 10.58 -7.27 12.52
N ARG A 61 11.80 -6.83 12.86
CA ARG A 61 12.72 -6.23 11.88
C ARG A 61 13.18 -7.28 10.90
N ILE A 62 12.99 -7.01 9.63
CA ILE A 62 13.31 -7.94 8.53
C ILE A 62 14.14 -7.26 7.47
N LYS A 63 14.88 -8.08 6.74
CA LYS A 63 15.67 -7.70 5.57
C LYS A 63 15.28 -8.60 4.41
N VAL A 64 14.87 -7.99 3.30
CA VAL A 64 14.46 -8.68 2.07
C VAL A 64 15.15 -8.07 0.86
N SER A 65 15.25 -8.85 -0.21
CA SER A 65 15.68 -8.36 -1.52
C SER A 65 14.57 -8.53 -2.54
N GLY A 66 14.49 -7.59 -3.50
CA GLY A 66 13.50 -7.66 -4.57
C GLY A 66 13.77 -6.65 -5.66
N VAL A 67 12.92 -6.66 -6.68
CA VAL A 67 12.94 -5.72 -7.80
C VAL A 67 11.71 -4.83 -7.70
N VAL A 68 11.91 -3.52 -7.81
CA VAL A 68 10.84 -2.54 -7.81
C VAL A 68 9.93 -2.77 -9.02
N THR A 69 8.63 -2.90 -8.80
CA THR A 69 7.67 -3.15 -9.88
C THR A 69 6.72 -1.98 -10.12
N SER A 70 6.56 -1.07 -9.16
CA SER A 70 5.69 0.10 -9.34
C SER A 70 6.46 1.39 -9.14
N PRO A 71 6.02 2.50 -9.78
CA PRO A 71 6.43 3.81 -9.34
C PRO A 71 5.92 4.09 -7.92
N LEU A 72 6.51 5.06 -7.25
CA LEU A 72 6.00 5.53 -5.97
C LEU A 72 4.56 6.04 -6.13
N ARG A 73 3.69 5.59 -5.26
CA ARG A 73 2.34 6.10 -5.12
C ARG A 73 2.20 6.88 -3.82
N TRP A 74 1.75 8.10 -3.97
CA TRP A 74 1.32 8.95 -2.88
C TRP A 74 -0.15 8.65 -2.59
N VAL A 75 -0.44 8.26 -1.37
CA VAL A 75 -1.81 8.09 -0.90
C VAL A 75 -1.99 8.99 0.30
N THR A 76 -2.98 9.83 0.25
CA THR A 76 -3.40 10.62 1.38
C THR A 76 -4.48 9.87 2.14
N SER A 77 -4.54 10.04 3.44
CA SER A 77 -5.65 9.53 4.23
C SER A 77 -6.88 10.42 4.00
N ASP A 78 -8.01 9.80 3.67
CA ASP A 78 -9.29 10.49 3.50
C ASP A 78 -9.93 10.89 4.85
N ASP A 79 -9.34 10.49 5.97
CA ASP A 79 -9.88 10.65 7.31
C ASP A 79 -9.41 11.93 8.03
N ASN A 80 -8.85 12.91 7.32
CA ASN A 80 -8.26 14.13 7.89
C ASN A 80 -7.19 13.90 8.96
N ALA A 81 -6.65 12.69 9.06
CA ALA A 81 -5.70 12.33 10.10
C ALA A 81 -4.30 12.93 9.89
N GLY A 82 -4.11 13.71 8.82
CA GLY A 82 -2.84 14.37 8.55
C GLY A 82 -1.68 13.41 8.27
N TYR A 83 -1.92 12.31 7.60
CA TYR A 83 -0.89 11.35 7.20
C TYR A 83 -0.66 11.33 5.69
N CYS A 84 0.61 11.23 5.31
CA CYS A 84 1.04 10.90 3.96
C CYS A 84 1.51 9.45 3.93
N TYR A 85 0.96 8.66 3.02
CA TYR A 85 1.36 7.29 2.79
C TYR A 85 2.17 7.20 1.50
N TYR A 86 3.37 6.65 1.60
CA TYR A 86 4.27 6.37 0.48
C TYR A 86 4.23 4.88 0.22
N ARG A 87 3.96 4.46 -1.01
CA ARG A 87 3.75 3.05 -1.35
C ARG A 87 4.49 2.67 -2.61
N VAL A 88 5.29 1.63 -2.53
CA VAL A 88 6.03 1.02 -3.64
C VAL A 88 5.87 -0.49 -3.54
N HIS A 89 5.76 -1.17 -4.67
CA HIS A 89 5.72 -2.62 -4.72
C HIS A 89 7.05 -3.16 -5.20
N ILE A 90 7.49 -4.23 -4.56
CA ILE A 90 8.65 -5.00 -4.98
C ILE A 90 8.27 -6.46 -5.17
N VAL A 91 8.97 -7.14 -6.07
CA VAL A 91 8.80 -8.57 -6.34
C VAL A 91 10.13 -9.28 -6.18
N GLN A 92 10.13 -10.40 -5.50
CA GLN A 92 11.27 -11.31 -5.44
C GLN A 92 11.41 -12.02 -6.79
N THR A 93 12.64 -12.12 -7.30
CA THR A 93 12.91 -12.78 -8.58
C THR A 93 13.62 -14.12 -8.43
N ASP A 94 14.10 -14.44 -7.24
CA ASP A 94 14.79 -15.69 -6.93
C ASP A 94 14.18 -16.31 -5.65
N PRO A 95 13.94 -17.62 -5.61
CA PRO A 95 14.15 -18.61 -6.68
C PRO A 95 13.06 -18.57 -7.77
N ALA A 96 13.46 -18.87 -9.00
CA ALA A 96 12.52 -19.12 -10.10
C ALA A 96 11.83 -20.50 -9.91
N PRO A 97 10.62 -20.72 -10.46
CA PRO A 97 9.79 -19.78 -11.22
C PRO A 97 9.11 -18.76 -10.32
N ALA A 98 8.64 -17.65 -10.92
CA ALA A 98 7.83 -16.65 -10.24
C ALA A 98 6.51 -17.24 -9.71
N THR A 99 6.08 -16.78 -8.54
CA THR A 99 4.82 -17.19 -7.90
C THR A 99 3.99 -15.98 -7.49
N LEU A 100 2.73 -16.20 -7.19
CA LEU A 100 1.83 -15.17 -6.69
C LEU A 100 2.21 -14.66 -5.27
N GLN A 101 3.12 -15.35 -4.59
CA GLN A 101 3.61 -14.98 -3.26
C GLN A 101 4.88 -14.12 -3.29
N ASP A 102 5.42 -13.81 -4.46
CA ASP A 102 6.69 -13.10 -4.60
C ASP A 102 6.57 -11.58 -4.46
N GLY A 103 5.37 -11.03 -4.44
CA GLY A 103 5.14 -9.59 -4.34
C GLY A 103 4.85 -9.11 -2.93
N ILE A 104 5.33 -7.91 -2.58
CA ILE A 104 5.00 -7.26 -1.30
C ILE A 104 4.93 -5.74 -1.44
N LEU A 105 4.11 -5.11 -0.62
CA LEU A 105 3.98 -3.66 -0.49
C LEU A 105 5.00 -3.12 0.51
N LEU A 106 5.78 -2.13 0.11
CA LEU A 106 6.51 -1.25 1.01
C LEU A 106 5.63 -0.05 1.33
N THR A 107 5.46 0.26 2.61
CA THR A 107 4.65 1.40 3.05
C THR A 107 5.40 2.23 4.07
N LEU A 108 5.34 3.55 3.92
CA LEU A 108 5.82 4.51 4.91
C LEU A 108 4.68 5.48 5.20
N SER A 109 4.39 5.70 6.48
CA SER A 109 3.39 6.65 6.93
C SER A 109 4.08 7.79 7.68
N LEU A 110 3.95 9.01 7.17
CA LEU A 110 4.51 10.20 7.81
C LEU A 110 3.39 11.16 8.19
N ARG A 111 3.41 11.61 9.42
CA ARG A 111 2.46 12.62 9.89
C ARG A 111 2.78 13.98 9.29
N THR A 112 1.76 14.70 8.82
CA THR A 112 1.84 16.10 8.42
C THR A 112 1.17 16.97 9.48
N THR A 113 1.67 18.18 9.64
CA THR A 113 1.20 19.05 10.72
C THR A 113 0.02 19.93 10.34
N MET A 114 -0.28 20.11 9.07
CA MET A 114 -1.44 20.93 8.67
C MET A 114 -1.88 20.67 7.23
N TRP A 115 -3.19 20.60 7.04
CA TRP A 115 -3.88 20.70 5.77
C TRP A 115 -4.32 22.15 5.58
N THR A 116 -3.46 23.03 5.14
CA THR A 116 -3.86 24.37 4.72
C THR A 116 -3.84 24.41 3.21
N ASP A 117 -5.01 24.52 2.61
CA ASP A 117 -5.36 24.94 1.23
C ASP A 117 -4.50 24.47 0.03
N GLY A 118 -3.42 23.73 0.23
CA GLY A 118 -2.63 23.14 -0.85
C GLY A 118 -3.20 21.78 -1.29
N SER A 119 -2.90 21.35 -2.51
CA SER A 119 -3.21 19.97 -2.88
C SER A 119 -2.46 19.00 -1.96
N MET A 120 -3.15 18.02 -1.40
CA MET A 120 -2.58 16.98 -0.53
C MET A 120 -1.31 16.33 -1.14
N THR A 121 -1.28 16.18 -2.47
CA THR A 121 -0.13 15.66 -3.22
C THR A 121 1.11 16.53 -3.06
N THR A 122 0.97 17.87 -3.12
CA THR A 122 2.10 18.79 -2.97
C THR A 122 2.67 18.73 -1.55
N GLN A 123 1.80 18.71 -0.53
CA GLN A 123 2.24 18.64 0.86
C GLN A 123 2.95 17.31 1.17
N CYS A 124 2.46 16.20 0.64
CA CYS A 124 3.13 14.91 0.81
C CYS A 124 4.49 14.85 0.10
N ARG A 125 4.64 15.47 -1.08
CA ARG A 125 5.95 15.61 -1.73
C ARG A 125 6.93 16.44 -0.91
N ASP A 126 6.47 17.54 -0.33
CA ASP A 126 7.32 18.39 0.51
C ASP A 126 7.68 17.68 1.83
N ARG A 127 6.76 16.94 2.41
CA ARG A 127 7.04 16.11 3.59
C ARG A 127 8.06 15.00 3.29
N ALA A 128 8.04 14.41 2.10
CA ALA A 128 9.03 13.42 1.68
C ALA A 128 10.46 13.99 1.71
N LYS A 129 10.64 15.23 1.28
CA LYS A 129 11.96 15.89 1.24
C LYS A 129 12.62 16.04 2.61
N SER A 130 11.87 15.89 3.70
CA SER A 130 12.37 16.00 5.07
C SER A 130 12.59 14.66 5.76
N ASP A 131 12.40 13.54 5.06
CA ASP A 131 12.56 12.20 5.61
C ASP A 131 13.44 11.36 4.68
N THR A 132 14.51 10.79 5.21
CA THR A 132 15.51 10.06 4.42
C THR A 132 14.95 8.80 3.77
N VAL A 133 14.03 8.11 4.44
CA VAL A 133 13.39 6.90 3.90
C VAL A 133 12.40 7.27 2.81
N ALA A 134 11.60 8.33 3.02
CA ALA A 134 10.69 8.82 1.99
C ALA A 134 11.42 9.29 0.74
N MET A 135 12.54 10.01 0.89
CA MET A 135 13.41 10.39 -0.24
C MET A 135 13.96 9.17 -0.98
N ALA A 136 14.41 8.15 -0.22
CA ALA A 136 14.90 6.93 -0.83
C ALA A 136 13.80 6.17 -1.57
N MET A 137 12.56 6.15 -1.04
CA MET A 137 11.39 5.57 -1.73
C MET A 137 11.02 6.36 -2.99
N ASP A 138 11.11 7.69 -2.95
CA ASP A 138 10.79 8.56 -4.10
C ASP A 138 11.81 8.41 -5.25
N ALA A 139 13.04 8.06 -4.92
CA ALA A 139 14.09 7.81 -5.90
C ALA A 139 14.00 6.42 -6.57
N LEU A 140 13.11 5.54 -6.11
CA LEU A 140 12.98 4.20 -6.67
C LEU A 140 12.31 4.23 -8.04
N MET A 141 12.89 3.47 -8.97
CA MET A 141 12.36 3.30 -10.32
C MET A 141 12.01 1.82 -10.57
N PRO A 142 10.92 1.54 -11.30
CA PRO A 142 10.62 0.18 -11.74
C PRO A 142 11.82 -0.47 -12.43
N GLY A 143 12.11 -1.71 -12.09
CA GLY A 143 13.27 -2.45 -12.59
C GLY A 143 14.52 -2.36 -11.71
N GLN A 144 14.57 -1.47 -10.72
CA GLN A 144 15.71 -1.44 -9.78
C GLN A 144 15.68 -2.62 -8.81
N GLN A 145 16.82 -3.26 -8.65
CA GLN A 145 17.04 -4.22 -7.58
C GLN A 145 17.39 -3.49 -6.28
N VAL A 146 16.74 -3.90 -5.21
CA VAL A 146 16.85 -3.26 -3.91
C VAL A 146 16.98 -4.28 -2.79
N GLU A 147 17.70 -3.88 -1.75
CA GLU A 147 17.69 -4.52 -0.45
C GLU A 147 16.96 -3.60 0.52
N ILE A 148 16.00 -4.13 1.24
CA ILE A 148 15.08 -3.40 2.10
C ILE A 148 15.22 -3.91 3.53
N GLU A 149 15.43 -3.01 4.47
CA GLU A 149 15.23 -3.25 5.89
C GLU A 149 14.00 -2.47 6.35
N GLY A 150 13.09 -3.14 7.04
CA GLY A 150 11.89 -2.56 7.61
C GLY A 150 11.28 -3.47 8.66
N SER A 151 10.08 -3.19 9.08
CA SER A 151 9.34 -4.05 10.01
C SER A 151 8.23 -4.80 9.26
N TYR A 152 8.16 -6.13 9.45
CA TYR A 152 7.01 -6.90 8.95
C TYR A 152 5.73 -6.38 9.60
N ASP A 153 4.72 -6.15 8.78
CA ASP A 153 3.46 -5.56 9.24
C ASP A 153 2.27 -6.12 8.47
N THR A 154 1.10 -5.90 9.01
CA THR A 154 -0.18 -6.23 8.36
C THR A 154 -1.09 -5.02 8.36
N ARG A 155 -1.89 -4.89 7.31
CA ARG A 155 -2.85 -3.79 7.17
C ARG A 155 -4.25 -4.34 6.94
N ALA A 156 -5.20 -3.84 7.73
CA ALA A 156 -6.62 -4.07 7.46
C ALA A 156 -7.05 -3.25 6.23
N ASN A 157 -7.78 -3.89 5.33
CA ASN A 157 -8.34 -3.23 4.14
C ASN A 157 -9.62 -3.94 3.70
N CYS A 158 -10.70 -3.20 3.56
CA CYS A 158 -12.00 -3.74 3.12
C CYS A 158 -12.42 -5.06 3.83
N GLY A 159 -12.21 -5.13 5.15
CA GLY A 159 -12.55 -6.33 5.94
C GLY A 159 -11.57 -7.51 5.79
N GLY A 160 -10.55 -7.41 4.95
CA GLY A 160 -9.44 -8.35 4.85
C GLY A 160 -8.16 -7.81 5.47
N THR A 161 -7.12 -8.64 5.53
CA THR A 161 -5.78 -8.26 6.03
C THR A 161 -4.74 -8.56 4.96
N THR A 162 -3.91 -7.57 4.67
CA THR A 162 -2.79 -7.68 3.72
C THR A 162 -1.45 -7.61 4.44
N ARG A 163 -0.43 -8.23 3.86
CA ARG A 163 0.94 -8.20 4.37
C ARG A 163 1.71 -7.07 3.72
N GLN A 164 2.57 -6.42 4.49
CA GLN A 164 3.39 -5.30 4.03
C GLN A 164 4.68 -5.20 4.83
N ILE A 165 5.61 -4.38 4.34
CA ILE A 165 6.80 -3.95 5.08
C ILE A 165 6.60 -2.48 5.44
N ASN A 166 6.57 -2.19 6.73
CA ASN A 166 6.55 -0.83 7.25
C ASN A 166 7.98 -0.28 7.23
N MET A 167 8.15 0.83 6.53
CA MET A 167 9.44 1.47 6.28
C MET A 167 9.80 2.54 7.32
N PHE A 168 9.00 2.74 8.37
CA PHE A 168 9.33 3.68 9.43
C PHE A 168 10.62 3.25 10.15
N GLY A 169 11.65 4.11 10.12
CA GLY A 169 12.99 3.78 10.61
C GLY A 169 13.70 2.67 9.80
N GLY A 170 13.21 2.40 8.60
CA GLY A 170 13.77 1.42 7.69
C GLY A 170 14.96 1.95 6.88
N LYS A 171 15.48 1.10 6.00
CA LYS A 171 16.59 1.41 5.09
C LYS A 171 16.34 0.81 3.72
N ILE A 172 16.75 1.52 2.69
CA ILE A 172 16.72 1.07 1.30
C ILE A 172 18.12 1.20 0.73
N VAL A 173 18.61 0.12 0.13
CA VAL A 173 19.87 0.11 -0.62
C VAL A 173 19.56 -0.30 -2.05
N SER A 174 19.72 0.64 -3.00
CA SER A 174 19.63 0.31 -4.42
C SER A 174 20.88 -0.43 -4.87
N GLN A 175 20.70 -1.50 -5.63
CA GLN A 175 21.78 -2.33 -6.20
C GLN A 175 21.90 -2.13 -7.71
N GLY A 176 21.29 -1.07 -8.26
CA GLY A 176 21.23 -0.81 -9.69
C GLY A 176 20.01 -1.44 -10.37
N MET A 177 20.04 -1.54 -11.69
CA MET A 177 18.96 -2.20 -12.45
C MET A 177 19.10 -3.71 -12.36
N ALA A 178 17.98 -4.40 -12.19
CA ALA A 178 17.97 -5.86 -12.17
C ALA A 178 18.39 -6.45 -13.52
N VAL A 179 19.27 -7.45 -13.48
CA VAL A 179 19.69 -8.19 -14.68
C VAL A 179 18.50 -8.98 -15.26
N ASN A 180 17.67 -9.52 -14.36
CA ASN A 180 16.47 -10.27 -14.74
C ASN A 180 15.24 -9.50 -14.25
N PRO A 181 14.47 -8.86 -15.15
CA PRO A 181 13.22 -8.21 -14.76
C PRO A 181 12.21 -9.25 -14.22
N PRO A 182 11.33 -8.85 -13.30
CA PRO A 182 10.30 -9.75 -12.79
C PRO A 182 9.41 -10.29 -13.91
N THR A 183 9.27 -11.61 -13.94
CA THR A 183 8.36 -12.28 -14.87
C THR A 183 6.96 -12.31 -14.28
N PRO A 184 5.91 -11.84 -14.98
CA PRO A 184 4.55 -11.93 -14.50
C PRO A 184 4.08 -13.39 -14.44
N VAL A 185 3.29 -13.70 -13.42
CA VAL A 185 2.62 -15.00 -13.29
C VAL A 185 1.33 -14.99 -14.10
N ASP A 186 1.14 -15.98 -14.97
CA ASP A 186 -0.12 -16.15 -15.70
C ASP A 186 -1.24 -16.50 -14.73
N ALA A 187 -2.35 -15.77 -14.82
CA ALA A 187 -3.47 -15.89 -13.90
C ALA A 187 -4.82 -15.85 -14.64
N ASP A 188 -5.84 -16.41 -14.00
CA ASP A 188 -7.21 -16.35 -14.50
C ASP A 188 -7.92 -15.09 -13.95
N PRO A 189 -8.38 -14.17 -14.83
CA PRO A 189 -9.06 -12.94 -14.39
C PRO A 189 -10.36 -13.21 -13.63
N THR A 190 -10.99 -14.37 -13.81
CA THR A 190 -12.24 -14.73 -13.10
C THR A 190 -12.03 -15.02 -11.62
N GLN A 191 -10.80 -15.23 -11.17
CA GLN A 191 -10.45 -15.39 -9.76
C GLN A 191 -10.26 -14.04 -9.05
N TYR A 192 -10.01 -12.95 -9.81
CA TYR A 192 -9.73 -11.62 -9.26
C TYR A 192 -10.98 -10.73 -9.27
N LEU A 193 -12.07 -11.25 -8.75
CA LEU A 193 -13.34 -10.53 -8.68
C LEU A 193 -13.27 -9.44 -7.61
N THR A 194 -13.47 -8.20 -8.03
CA THR A 194 -13.62 -7.10 -7.09
C THR A 194 -14.97 -7.24 -6.40
N ALA A 195 -14.98 -7.06 -5.08
CA ALA A 195 -16.18 -7.16 -4.28
C ALA A 195 -17.26 -6.18 -4.76
N THR A 196 -18.45 -6.68 -4.98
CA THR A 196 -19.66 -5.88 -5.21
C THR A 196 -20.48 -5.87 -3.91
N GLY A 197 -21.13 -4.74 -3.64
CA GLY A 197 -21.96 -4.60 -2.46
C GLY A 197 -21.46 -3.54 -1.46
N SER A 198 -22.19 -3.39 -0.37
CA SER A 198 -21.86 -2.48 0.73
C SER A 198 -22.13 -3.19 2.07
N PRO A 199 -21.13 -3.35 2.96
CA PRO A 199 -19.72 -2.97 2.75
C PRO A 199 -19.02 -3.88 1.74
N LYS A 200 -18.05 -3.30 1.00
CA LYS A 200 -17.17 -4.09 0.12
C LYS A 200 -16.22 -4.93 0.98
N VAL A 201 -16.10 -6.21 0.65
CA VAL A 201 -15.18 -7.12 1.33
C VAL A 201 -14.06 -7.49 0.36
N LEU A 202 -12.81 -7.36 0.82
CA LEU A 202 -11.65 -7.75 0.03
C LEU A 202 -11.66 -9.26 -0.21
N ALA A 203 -11.67 -9.67 -1.48
CA ALA A 203 -11.55 -11.09 -1.80
C ALA A 203 -10.16 -11.61 -1.36
N LYS A 204 -10.14 -12.84 -0.83
CA LYS A 204 -8.93 -13.48 -0.31
C LYS A 204 -7.77 -13.48 -1.31
N VAL A 205 -8.06 -13.65 -2.60
CA VAL A 205 -7.05 -13.64 -3.67
C VAL A 205 -6.23 -12.34 -3.71
N PHE A 206 -6.84 -11.18 -3.45
CA PHE A 206 -6.11 -9.90 -3.40
C PHE A 206 -5.29 -9.75 -2.11
N ALA A 207 -5.80 -10.27 -0.99
CA ALA A 207 -5.08 -10.24 0.28
C ALA A 207 -3.85 -11.15 0.24
N ASP A 208 -3.99 -12.34 -0.31
CA ASP A 208 -2.92 -13.34 -0.36
C ASP A 208 -1.83 -12.98 -1.40
N ASN A 209 -2.20 -12.28 -2.48
CA ASN A 209 -1.32 -12.02 -3.61
C ASN A 209 -0.94 -10.52 -3.74
N GLN A 210 -1.13 -9.75 -2.70
CA GLN A 210 -0.79 -8.31 -2.70
C GLN A 210 0.64 -8.06 -3.18
N GLY A 211 0.79 -7.23 -4.20
CA GLY A 211 2.07 -6.88 -4.78
C GLY A 211 2.58 -7.82 -5.87
N ALA A 212 1.96 -9.01 -6.05
CA ALA A 212 2.32 -9.92 -7.13
C ALA A 212 2.15 -9.25 -8.51
N LEU A 213 3.04 -9.59 -9.43
CA LEU A 213 2.91 -9.20 -10.83
C LEU A 213 2.20 -10.32 -11.59
N VAL A 214 1.01 -10.04 -12.11
CA VAL A 214 0.19 -11.01 -12.84
C VAL A 214 -0.03 -10.63 -14.29
N ARG A 215 -0.31 -11.62 -15.13
CA ARG A 215 -0.69 -11.43 -16.52
C ARG A 215 -1.96 -12.20 -16.84
N PHE A 216 -2.92 -11.51 -17.45
CA PHE A 216 -4.11 -12.11 -18.04
C PHE A 216 -3.94 -12.16 -19.56
N SER A 217 -4.12 -13.32 -20.16
CA SER A 217 -3.94 -13.51 -21.61
C SER A 217 -5.28 -13.66 -22.30
N ASN A 218 -5.40 -13.13 -23.54
CA ASN A 218 -6.57 -13.27 -24.41
C ASN A 218 -7.89 -12.81 -23.73
N VAL A 219 -7.90 -11.59 -23.22
CA VAL A 219 -9.04 -11.02 -22.49
C VAL A 219 -9.71 -9.89 -23.26
N LYS A 220 -10.99 -9.63 -22.94
CA LYS A 220 -11.77 -8.53 -23.48
C LYS A 220 -12.19 -7.57 -22.39
N SER A 221 -12.18 -6.27 -22.69
CA SER A 221 -12.64 -5.24 -21.75
C SER A 221 -14.16 -5.14 -21.69
N TYR A 222 -14.65 -4.71 -20.52
CA TYR A 222 -16.05 -4.37 -20.29
C TYR A 222 -16.19 -3.44 -19.07
N GLY A 223 -17.33 -2.79 -18.92
CA GLY A 223 -17.70 -2.01 -17.73
C GLY A 223 -16.80 -0.80 -17.49
N ARG A 224 -16.43 -0.11 -18.55
CA ARG A 224 -15.57 1.09 -18.51
C ARG A 224 -16.17 2.18 -17.64
N ASN A 225 -15.38 2.70 -16.70
CA ASN A 225 -15.69 3.89 -15.94
C ASN A 225 -15.12 5.14 -16.63
N MET A 226 -15.97 6.02 -17.13
CA MET A 226 -15.54 7.20 -17.88
C MET A 226 -14.83 8.25 -17.03
N THR A 227 -15.10 8.29 -15.73
CA THR A 227 -14.47 9.26 -14.80
C THR A 227 -13.05 8.84 -14.43
N PHE A 228 -12.87 7.57 -14.04
CA PHE A 228 -11.58 7.06 -13.59
C PHE A 228 -10.81 6.32 -14.68
N GLN A 229 -11.43 6.08 -15.84
CA GLN A 229 -10.89 5.28 -16.94
C GLN A 229 -10.56 3.82 -16.56
N ASP A 230 -11.01 3.36 -15.38
CA ASP A 230 -10.91 1.98 -14.97
C ASP A 230 -11.88 1.11 -15.79
N PHE A 231 -11.53 -0.14 -16.01
CA PHE A 231 -12.34 -1.09 -16.75
C PHE A 231 -12.14 -2.50 -16.20
N SER A 232 -13.01 -3.42 -16.55
CA SER A 232 -12.84 -4.83 -16.19
C SER A 232 -12.42 -5.64 -17.41
N VAL A 233 -11.77 -6.79 -17.15
CA VAL A 233 -11.41 -7.74 -18.20
C VAL A 233 -11.85 -9.15 -17.83
N SER A 234 -12.28 -9.90 -18.83
CA SER A 234 -12.59 -11.33 -18.75
C SER A 234 -12.34 -12.02 -20.09
N PRO A 235 -12.30 -13.34 -20.16
CA PRO A 235 -12.18 -14.06 -21.44
C PRO A 235 -13.34 -13.76 -22.40
N THR A 236 -14.54 -13.50 -21.88
CA THR A 236 -15.76 -13.28 -22.68
C THR A 236 -16.06 -11.80 -22.97
N GLY A 237 -15.46 -10.87 -22.23
CA GLY A 237 -15.82 -9.45 -22.27
C GLY A 237 -17.09 -9.12 -21.50
N ALA A 238 -17.45 -9.95 -20.51
CA ALA A 238 -18.57 -9.74 -19.61
C ALA A 238 -18.21 -10.23 -18.20
N ALA A 239 -18.98 -9.83 -17.19
CA ALA A 239 -18.81 -10.32 -15.83
C ALA A 239 -19.02 -11.85 -15.73
N PRO A 240 -18.26 -12.54 -14.84
CA PRO A 240 -17.29 -12.01 -13.90
C PRO A 240 -15.90 -11.79 -14.51
N GLY A 241 -15.14 -10.87 -13.92
CA GLY A 241 -13.77 -10.58 -14.35
C GLY A 241 -13.03 -9.63 -13.41
N ALA A 242 -11.75 -9.40 -13.72
CA ALA A 242 -10.86 -8.59 -12.92
C ALA A 242 -11.02 -7.09 -13.23
N LEU A 243 -11.01 -6.25 -12.19
CA LEU A 243 -10.95 -4.79 -12.33
C LEU A 243 -9.50 -4.37 -12.66
N ILE A 244 -9.36 -3.57 -13.68
CA ILE A 244 -8.10 -2.93 -14.08
C ILE A 244 -8.14 -1.47 -13.65
N GLY A 245 -7.35 -1.15 -12.64
CA GLY A 245 -7.20 0.21 -12.13
C GLY A 245 -6.14 0.99 -12.90
N THR A 246 -6.45 2.20 -13.33
CA THR A 246 -5.60 2.95 -14.26
C THR A 246 -4.82 4.10 -13.63
N ASN A 247 -4.78 4.20 -12.31
CA ASN A 247 -4.12 5.31 -11.61
C ASN A 247 -2.64 5.49 -11.98
N TYR A 248 -1.87 4.41 -12.13
CA TYR A 248 -0.46 4.53 -12.57
C TYR A 248 -0.37 5.06 -14.00
N LEU A 249 -1.24 4.62 -14.88
CA LEU A 249 -1.26 5.08 -16.28
C LEU A 249 -1.63 6.56 -16.36
N ARG A 250 -2.61 7.00 -15.58
CA ARG A 250 -3.03 8.40 -15.52
C ARG A 250 -1.97 9.31 -14.88
N ALA A 251 -1.22 8.81 -13.91
CA ALA A 251 -0.13 9.55 -13.29
C ALA A 251 1.05 9.81 -14.23
N GLN A 252 1.22 8.99 -15.28
CA GLN A 252 2.26 9.13 -16.30
C GLN A 252 1.84 10.04 -17.47
N GLY A 253 0.63 10.55 -17.47
CA GLY A 253 0.07 11.41 -18.51
C GLY A 253 -1.40 11.10 -18.79
N SER A 254 -1.96 11.69 -19.84
CA SER A 254 -3.33 11.40 -20.22
C SER A 254 -3.46 9.96 -20.68
N PHE A 255 -4.28 9.19 -19.99
CA PHE A 255 -4.69 7.84 -20.38
C PHE A 255 -6.20 7.81 -20.58
N THR A 256 -6.62 7.22 -21.69
CA THR A 256 -8.03 6.95 -21.98
C THR A 256 -8.18 5.47 -22.26
N SER A 257 -9.03 4.81 -21.47
CA SER A 257 -9.34 3.39 -21.69
C SER A 257 -10.10 3.23 -23.01
N LEU A 258 -9.83 2.11 -23.68
CA LEU A 258 -10.51 1.78 -24.94
C LEU A 258 -11.97 1.40 -24.69
N ALA A 259 -12.75 1.34 -25.77
CA ALA A 259 -14.16 0.96 -25.70
C ALA A 259 -14.33 -0.47 -25.14
N ASP A 260 -15.48 -0.72 -24.54
CA ASP A 260 -15.88 -2.06 -24.13
C ASP A 260 -15.87 -3.01 -25.34
N GLY A 261 -15.48 -4.26 -25.11
CA GLY A 261 -15.29 -5.26 -26.15
C GLY A 261 -13.90 -5.26 -26.79
N THR A 262 -13.01 -4.31 -26.43
CA THR A 262 -11.63 -4.34 -26.92
C THR A 262 -10.92 -5.60 -26.46
N THR A 263 -10.27 -6.30 -27.42
CA THR A 263 -9.48 -7.50 -27.13
C THR A 263 -8.04 -7.11 -26.82
N TYR A 264 -7.51 -7.66 -25.72
CA TYR A 264 -6.11 -7.58 -25.35
C TYR A 264 -5.48 -8.98 -25.46
N LYS A 265 -4.32 -9.07 -26.13
CA LYS A 265 -3.49 -10.28 -26.09
C LYS A 265 -3.01 -10.55 -24.68
N SER A 266 -2.65 -9.48 -23.98
CA SER A 266 -2.37 -9.58 -22.55
C SER A 266 -2.61 -8.28 -21.82
N VAL A 267 -2.98 -8.40 -20.54
CA VAL A 267 -3.01 -7.32 -19.55
C VAL A 267 -2.13 -7.74 -18.38
N THR A 268 -1.03 -7.02 -18.18
CA THR A 268 -0.12 -7.24 -17.07
C THR A 268 -0.33 -6.17 -16.01
N GLY A 269 -0.19 -6.51 -14.75
CA GLY A 269 -0.32 -5.51 -13.68
C GLY A 269 -0.02 -6.08 -12.29
N ILE A 270 0.04 -5.17 -11.33
CA ILE A 270 0.29 -5.49 -9.93
C ILE A 270 -1.04 -5.75 -9.24
N VAL A 271 -1.11 -6.82 -8.48
CA VAL A 271 -2.25 -7.12 -7.61
C VAL A 271 -2.27 -6.14 -6.45
N LEU A 272 -3.31 -5.34 -6.34
CA LEU A 272 -3.51 -4.39 -5.25
C LEU A 272 -4.77 -4.71 -4.47
N ALA A 273 -4.64 -4.73 -3.15
CA ALA A 273 -5.78 -4.84 -2.25
C ALA A 273 -6.44 -3.47 -1.99
N ASP A 274 -5.78 -2.36 -2.32
CA ASP A 274 -6.34 -1.02 -2.18
C ASP A 274 -7.66 -0.89 -2.97
N PHE A 275 -8.60 -0.11 -2.44
CA PHE A 275 -9.95 0.05 -3.01
C PHE A 275 -10.72 -1.27 -3.15
N CYS A 276 -10.44 -2.24 -2.24
CA CYS A 276 -11.09 -3.56 -2.19
C CYS A 276 -10.72 -4.48 -3.36
N GLY A 277 -9.58 -4.23 -3.98
CA GLY A 277 -8.96 -5.12 -4.96
C GLY A 277 -9.00 -4.60 -6.40
N GLY A 278 -7.93 -4.84 -7.11
CA GLY A 278 -7.77 -4.54 -8.53
C GLY A 278 -6.39 -4.93 -9.04
N ILE A 279 -6.25 -4.95 -10.34
CA ILE A 279 -4.98 -5.16 -11.04
C ILE A 279 -4.57 -3.83 -11.67
N TRP A 280 -3.34 -3.40 -11.40
CA TRP A 280 -2.89 -2.09 -11.82
C TRP A 280 -1.72 -2.19 -12.79
N PRO A 281 -1.94 -1.94 -14.08
CA PRO A 281 -0.88 -1.82 -15.08
C PRO A 281 0.09 -0.71 -14.70
N ARG A 282 1.38 -0.96 -14.87
CA ARG A 282 2.47 -0.04 -14.50
C ARG A 282 2.70 1.00 -15.58
N THR A 283 2.62 0.57 -16.84
CA THR A 283 2.80 1.39 -18.04
C THR A 283 1.77 0.99 -19.11
N LYS A 284 1.69 1.74 -20.19
CA LYS A 284 0.81 1.40 -21.35
C LYS A 284 1.24 0.10 -22.02
N ASP A 285 2.51 -0.27 -21.94
CA ASP A 285 3.05 -1.50 -22.51
C ASP A 285 2.56 -2.76 -21.79
N ASP A 286 2.03 -2.61 -20.59
CA ASP A 286 1.34 -3.69 -19.87
C ASP A 286 -0.04 -4.05 -20.49
N LEU A 287 -0.54 -3.24 -21.45
CA LEU A 287 -1.81 -3.42 -22.17
C LEU A 287 -1.55 -3.76 -23.64
N VAL A 288 -1.25 -5.01 -23.94
CA VAL A 288 -0.94 -5.48 -25.32
C VAL A 288 -2.22 -5.86 -26.06
N GLN A 289 -2.47 -5.25 -27.20
CA GLN A 289 -3.59 -5.54 -28.11
C GLN A 289 -3.23 -6.58 -29.18
#